data_63480f4d74bff5abc03ed41b4eb95046
#
_entry.id   63480f4d74bff5abc03ed41b4eb95046
#
_cell.length_a   1.000
_cell.length_b   1.000
_cell.length_c   1.000
_cell.angle_alpha   90.00
_cell.angle_beta   90.00
_cell.angle_gamma   90.00
#
_symmetry.space_group_name_H-M   'P 1'
#
loop_
_entity.id
_entity.type
_entity.pdbx_description
1 polymer ?
#
loop_
_entity_poly.entity_id
_entity_poly.type
_entity_poly.pdbx_seq_one_letter_code
_entity_poly.pdbx_strand_id
1 'polypeptide(L)'
;MGEAEGAVAALRAELVRLGVTDACEIGDGATLSVWLGLVVRFRDGFYRWQEGQVRHRHLGTDPTGCAIRVARRYAELQTDVPIWWEGLAKVLRGDAAEEPS
;
A
#
# COMPACT_ATOMS: atom_id res chain seq x y z
N MET A 1 -16.80 -9.50 -14.63
CA MET A 1 -16.28 -8.44 -13.80
C MET A 1 -16.73 -8.61 -12.39
N GLY A 2 -15.80 -8.72 -11.50
CA GLY A 2 -16.12 -8.96 -10.12
C GLY A 2 -16.26 -7.69 -9.32
N GLU A 3 -17.06 -7.76 -8.25
CA GLU A 3 -17.16 -6.68 -7.29
C GLU A 3 -15.79 -6.36 -6.70
N ALA A 4 -14.99 -7.40 -6.47
CA ALA A 4 -13.67 -7.23 -5.89
C ALA A 4 -12.76 -6.39 -6.78
N GLU A 5 -12.81 -6.62 -8.08
CA GLU A 5 -11.97 -5.86 -9.01
C GLU A 5 -12.32 -4.38 -8.99
N GLY A 6 -13.62 -4.07 -8.98
CA GLY A 6 -14.06 -2.68 -8.90
C GLY A 6 -13.68 -2.03 -7.57
N ALA A 7 -13.82 -2.79 -6.48
CA ALA A 7 -13.47 -2.26 -5.15
C ALA A 7 -11.98 -1.98 -5.04
N VAL A 8 -11.15 -2.87 -5.56
CA VAL A 8 -9.69 -2.69 -5.52
C VAL A 8 -9.27 -1.53 -6.42
N ALA A 9 -9.89 -1.39 -7.59
CA ALA A 9 -9.60 -0.27 -8.47
C ALA A 9 -9.98 1.07 -7.82
N ALA A 10 -11.10 1.10 -7.13
CA ALA A 10 -11.54 2.31 -6.42
C ALA A 10 -10.56 2.66 -5.30
N LEU A 11 -10.11 1.67 -4.54
CA LEU A 11 -9.14 1.89 -3.49
C LEU A 11 -7.83 2.43 -4.05
N ARG A 12 -7.36 1.84 -5.14
CA ARG A 12 -6.13 2.29 -5.77
C ARG A 12 -6.22 3.73 -6.22
N ALA A 13 -7.36 4.11 -6.81
CA ALA A 13 -7.57 5.49 -7.26
C ALA A 13 -7.51 6.47 -6.09
N GLU A 14 -8.12 6.10 -4.96
CA GLU A 14 -8.09 6.96 -3.77
C GLU A 14 -6.67 7.05 -3.20
N LEU A 15 -5.92 5.96 -3.22
CA LEU A 15 -4.53 5.97 -2.75
C LEU A 15 -3.67 6.88 -3.61
N VAL A 16 -3.88 6.85 -4.93
CA VAL A 16 -3.14 7.72 -5.83
C VAL A 16 -3.42 9.19 -5.51
N ARG A 17 -4.66 9.52 -5.19
CA ARG A 17 -5.02 10.88 -4.79
C ARG A 17 -4.32 11.31 -3.52
N LEU A 18 -3.99 10.36 -2.65
CA LEU A 18 -3.28 10.65 -1.41
C LEU A 18 -1.75 10.59 -1.58
N GLY A 19 -1.28 10.41 -2.80
CA GLY A 19 0.15 10.37 -3.07
C GLY A 19 0.78 8.99 -3.00
N VAL A 20 -0.03 7.95 -2.82
CA VAL A 20 0.49 6.57 -2.77
C VAL A 20 0.39 5.99 -4.17
N THR A 21 1.50 6.02 -4.90
CA THR A 21 1.54 5.60 -6.29
C THR A 21 2.20 4.25 -6.51
N ASP A 22 2.68 3.62 -5.44
CA ASP A 22 3.36 2.32 -5.54
C ASP A 22 2.40 1.14 -5.55
N ALA A 23 1.12 1.37 -5.31
CA ALA A 23 0.15 0.30 -5.22
C ALA A 23 -0.11 -0.32 -6.59
N CYS A 24 -0.14 -1.64 -6.64
CA CYS A 24 -0.45 -2.34 -7.88
C CYS A 24 -1.35 -3.54 -7.60
N GLU A 25 -2.22 -3.83 -8.57
CA GLU A 25 -3.14 -4.95 -8.47
C GLU A 25 -2.39 -6.24 -8.77
N ILE A 26 -2.72 -7.28 -8.03
CA ILE A 26 -2.08 -8.58 -8.18
C ILE A 26 -3.12 -9.65 -8.49
N GLY A 27 -2.72 -10.61 -9.30
CA GLY A 27 -3.54 -11.78 -9.58
C GLY A 27 -4.80 -11.42 -10.34
N ASP A 28 -5.93 -11.75 -9.79
CA ASP A 28 -7.23 -11.55 -10.45
C ASP A 28 -7.83 -10.16 -10.21
N GLY A 29 -7.05 -9.25 -9.66
CA GLY A 29 -7.54 -7.90 -9.39
C GLY A 29 -8.27 -7.74 -8.06
N ALA A 30 -8.33 -8.79 -7.26
CA ALA A 30 -8.97 -8.74 -5.94
C ALA A 30 -7.98 -8.40 -4.83
N THR A 31 -6.72 -8.21 -5.16
CA THR A 31 -5.65 -7.94 -4.22
C THR A 31 -4.84 -6.75 -4.69
N LEU A 32 -4.50 -5.87 -3.77
CA LEU A 32 -3.71 -4.69 -4.07
C LEU A 32 -2.47 -4.70 -3.19
N SER A 33 -1.30 -4.73 -3.82
CA SER A 33 -0.04 -4.63 -3.10
C SER A 33 0.33 -3.15 -3.01
N VAL A 34 0.37 -2.62 -1.81
CA VAL A 34 0.64 -1.20 -1.59
C VAL A 34 2.12 -0.97 -1.31
N TRP A 35 2.71 -1.85 -0.50
CA TRP A 35 4.11 -1.75 -0.10
C TRP A 35 4.56 -3.11 0.39
N LEU A 36 5.84 -3.26 0.66
CA LEU A 36 6.35 -4.50 1.24
C LEU A 36 5.62 -4.80 2.55
N GLY A 37 4.96 -5.93 2.59
CA GLY A 37 4.22 -6.34 3.77
C GLY A 37 2.86 -5.66 3.95
N LEU A 38 2.48 -4.78 3.05
CA LEU A 38 1.18 -4.12 3.12
C LEU A 38 0.37 -4.48 1.89
N VAL A 39 -0.50 -5.47 2.06
CA VAL A 39 -1.32 -6.01 0.97
C VAL A 39 -2.78 -5.95 1.41
N VAL A 40 -3.61 -5.35 0.58
CA VAL A 40 -5.04 -5.22 0.86
C VAL A 40 -5.80 -6.17 -0.06
N ARG A 41 -6.69 -6.97 0.52
CA ARG A 41 -7.56 -7.86 -0.23
C ARG A 41 -8.99 -7.45 -0.03
N PHE A 42 -9.78 -7.60 -1.08
CA PHE A 42 -11.21 -7.37 -0.96
C PHE A 42 -11.90 -8.73 -0.93
N ARG A 43 -12.67 -8.97 0.14
CA ARG A 43 -13.37 -10.24 0.30
C ARG A 43 -14.59 -10.03 1.17
N ASP A 44 -15.69 -10.64 0.76
CA ASP A 44 -16.95 -10.62 1.53
C ASP A 44 -17.43 -9.20 1.86
N GLY A 45 -17.23 -8.27 0.94
CA GLY A 45 -17.68 -6.91 1.11
C GLY A 45 -16.79 -6.02 1.94
N PHE A 46 -15.60 -6.49 2.28
CA PHE A 46 -14.66 -5.72 3.10
C PHE A 46 -13.28 -5.69 2.49
N TYR A 47 -12.59 -4.56 2.64
CA TYR A 47 -11.15 -4.50 2.42
C TYR A 47 -10.48 -5.07 3.67
N ARG A 48 -9.51 -5.95 3.47
CA ARG A 48 -8.83 -6.61 4.59
C ARG A 48 -7.33 -6.51 4.40
N TRP A 49 -6.63 -6.18 5.46
CA TRP A 49 -5.17 -6.15 5.45
C TRP A 49 -4.64 -6.44 6.85
N GLN A 50 -3.34 -6.60 6.95
CA GLN A 50 -2.70 -6.93 8.21
C GLN A 50 -1.58 -5.92 8.48
N GLU A 51 -1.51 -5.45 9.71
CA GLU A 51 -0.45 -4.57 10.17
C GLU A 51 0.26 -5.27 11.32
N GLY A 52 1.46 -5.79 11.03
CA GLY A 52 2.13 -6.64 11.98
C GLY A 52 1.31 -7.90 12.22
N GLN A 53 0.85 -8.10 13.44
CA GLN A 53 0.01 -9.25 13.77
C GLN A 53 -1.46 -8.88 13.92
N VAL A 54 -1.79 -7.63 13.66
CA VAL A 54 -3.16 -7.15 13.81
C VAL A 54 -3.86 -7.15 12.46
N ARG A 55 -5.02 -7.77 12.39
CA ARG A 55 -5.83 -7.80 11.17
C ARG A 55 -6.82 -6.67 11.20
N HIS A 56 -6.91 -5.99 10.07
CA HIS A 56 -7.84 -4.86 9.92
C HIS A 56 -8.82 -5.14 8.81
N ARG A 57 -9.97 -4.50 8.89
CA ARG A 57 -10.94 -4.54 7.81
C ARG A 57 -11.64 -3.19 7.73
N HIS A 58 -12.15 -2.88 6.56
CA HIS A 58 -12.87 -1.65 6.31
C HIS A 58 -13.99 -1.91 5.32
N LEU A 59 -15.08 -1.19 5.44
CA LEU A 59 -16.24 -1.39 4.57
C LEU A 59 -15.86 -1.21 3.10
N GLY A 60 -16.30 -2.15 2.28
CA GLY A 60 -16.02 -2.11 0.84
C GLY A 60 -16.73 -0.96 0.14
N THR A 61 -17.75 -0.38 0.78
CA THR A 61 -18.47 0.76 0.22
C THR A 61 -17.79 2.09 0.53
N ASP A 62 -16.66 2.07 1.23
CA ASP A 62 -15.96 3.28 1.62
C ASP A 62 -14.47 3.20 1.25
N PRO A 63 -14.15 3.20 -0.05
CA PRO A 63 -12.75 3.16 -0.46
C PRO A 63 -11.95 4.37 -0.01
N THR A 64 -12.58 5.52 0.12
CA THR A 64 -11.91 6.74 0.58
C THR A 64 -11.42 6.58 2.02
N GLY A 65 -12.29 6.09 2.92
CA GLY A 65 -11.89 5.86 4.31
C GLY A 65 -10.82 4.79 4.43
N CYS A 66 -10.96 3.72 3.64
CA CYS A 66 -9.96 2.66 3.63
C CYS A 66 -8.61 3.21 3.16
N ALA A 67 -8.61 4.03 2.12
CA ALA A 67 -7.38 4.60 1.58
C ALA A 67 -6.65 5.44 2.62
N ILE A 68 -7.39 6.21 3.42
CA ILE A 68 -6.79 7.04 4.47
C ILE A 68 -6.06 6.15 5.49
N ARG A 69 -6.70 5.06 5.91
CA ARG A 69 -6.10 4.14 6.87
C ARG A 69 -4.87 3.45 6.29
N VAL A 70 -4.97 2.99 5.05
CA VAL A 70 -3.87 2.30 4.37
C VAL A 70 -2.71 3.26 4.10
N ALA A 71 -3.01 4.49 3.68
CA ALA A 71 -1.98 5.49 3.43
C ALA A 71 -1.22 5.84 4.71
N ARG A 72 -1.90 5.87 5.84
CA ARG A 72 -1.24 6.11 7.13
C ARG A 72 -0.25 5.00 7.43
N ARG A 73 -0.67 3.75 7.23
CA ARG A 73 0.23 2.63 7.46
C ARG A 73 1.41 2.63 6.50
N TYR A 74 1.15 2.99 5.24
CA TYR A 74 2.19 3.11 4.24
C TYR A 74 3.25 4.11 4.69
N ALA A 75 2.83 5.27 5.19
CA ALA A 75 3.75 6.28 5.68
C ALA A 75 4.55 5.78 6.87
N GLU A 76 3.90 5.06 7.79
CA GLU A 76 4.57 4.49 8.95
C GLU A 76 5.66 3.50 8.53
N LEU A 77 5.33 2.66 7.56
CA LEU A 77 6.29 1.67 7.08
C LEU A 77 7.51 2.32 6.43
N GLN A 78 7.31 3.45 5.76
CA GLN A 78 8.43 4.15 5.14
C GLN A 78 9.34 4.83 6.16
N THR A 79 8.79 5.27 7.28
CA THR A 79 9.59 5.91 8.32
C THR A 79 10.28 4.90 9.21
N ASP A 80 9.80 3.67 9.22
CA ASP A 80 10.34 2.63 10.09
C ASP A 80 11.39 1.75 9.42
N VAL A 81 11.82 2.10 8.20
CA VAL A 81 12.84 1.29 7.54
C VAL A 81 14.17 1.42 8.30
N PRO A 82 14.91 0.31 8.41
CA PRO A 82 16.21 0.35 9.06
C PRO A 82 17.18 1.28 8.35
N ILE A 83 18.14 1.81 9.09
CA ILE A 83 19.14 2.74 8.53
C ILE A 83 19.87 2.08 7.35
N TRP A 84 20.25 0.82 7.48
CA TRP A 84 20.95 0.14 6.40
C TRP A 84 20.08 0.04 5.13
N TRP A 85 18.77 -0.05 5.32
CA TRP A 85 17.85 -0.12 4.18
C TRP A 85 17.86 1.19 3.39
N GLU A 86 17.92 2.31 4.07
CA GLU A 86 17.98 3.60 3.39
C GLU A 86 19.23 3.71 2.54
N GLY A 87 20.36 3.27 3.06
CA GLY A 87 21.60 3.26 2.30
C GLY A 87 21.52 2.38 1.08
N LEU A 88 20.94 1.19 1.25
CA LEU A 88 20.76 0.25 0.15
C LEU A 88 19.82 0.82 -0.91
N ALA A 89 18.74 1.44 -0.48
CA ALA A 89 17.78 2.01 -1.42
C ALA A 89 18.41 3.13 -2.25
N LYS A 90 19.25 3.94 -1.65
CA LYS A 90 19.95 4.99 -2.37
C LYS A 90 20.87 4.41 -3.43
N VAL A 91 21.59 3.37 -3.09
CA VAL A 91 22.48 2.71 -4.03
C VAL A 91 21.68 2.14 -5.20
N LEU A 92 20.56 1.48 -4.90
CA LEU A 92 19.75 0.89 -5.95
C LEU A 92 19.12 1.93 -6.87
N ARG A 93 18.88 3.13 -6.37
CA ARG A 93 18.34 4.21 -7.20
C ARG A 93 19.42 5.03 -7.89
N GLY A 94 20.67 4.72 -7.61
CA GLY A 94 21.76 5.47 -8.20
C GLY A 94 22.04 6.80 -7.52
N ASP A 95 21.48 7.02 -6.34
CA ASP A 95 21.66 8.28 -5.62
C ASP A 95 22.99 8.37 -4.90
N ALA A 96 23.70 7.28 -4.80
CA ALA A 96 24.96 7.25 -4.05
C ALA A 96 25.98 8.24 -4.61
N ALA A 97 25.95 8.46 -5.90
CA ALA A 97 26.89 9.36 -6.54
C ALA A 97 26.69 10.82 -6.12
N GLU A 98 25.55 11.12 -5.61
CA GLU A 98 25.22 12.48 -5.18
C GLU A 98 25.54 12.70 -3.72
N GLU A 99 25.97 11.68 -3.05
CA GLU A 99 26.21 11.75 -1.63
C GLU A 99 27.38 12.66 -1.37
N PRO A 100 27.19 13.75 -0.69
CA PRO A 100 28.29 14.68 -0.44
C PRO A 100 29.29 14.13 0.55
N SER A 101 28.99 12.98 1.03
CA SER A 101 29.77 12.26 2.02
C SER A 101 29.82 12.91 3.35
#